data_471960cdb7b1dded904a97a8b8c817ba
#
_entry.id   471960cdb7b1dded904a97a8b8c817ba
#
_cell.length_a   1.000
_cell.length_b   1.000
_cell.length_c   1.000
_cell.angle_alpha   90.00
_cell.angle_beta   90.00
_cell.angle_gamma   90.00
#
_symmetry.space_group_name_H-M   'P 1'
#
loop_
_entity.id
_entity.type
_entity.pdbx_description
1 polymer ?
#
loop_
_entity_poly.entity_id
_entity_poly.type
_entity_poly.pdbx_seq_one_letter_code
_entity_poly.pdbx_strand_id
1 'polypeptide(L)'
;MATKIAEVMTQRPRAVTPQTSVREAARLMEEEDVGSLPVVDEGARLIGIVTDRDVAVRVVGRGLDSDKTVVGDVASRDVVALTPDHELDDALKVMAREQVRRVPIVVRENQLVGMLAQADIAHAGKEKTAGEVVEAISRAPGGPRVAGPGDGGSPDDGPRRESTPDEQERTTRDRA
;
A
#
# COMPACT_ATOMS: atom_id res chain seq x y z
N MET A 1 29.90 -16.49 5.34
CA MET A 1 29.79 -15.34 4.42
C MET A 1 28.35 -14.86 4.46
N ALA A 2 28.14 -13.54 4.43
CA ALA A 2 26.79 -13.01 4.38
C ALA A 2 26.22 -13.20 2.97
N THR A 3 25.00 -13.69 2.85
CA THR A 3 24.30 -13.89 1.57
C THR A 3 23.81 -12.54 1.04
N LYS A 4 24.11 -12.24 -0.21
CA LYS A 4 23.67 -11.02 -0.88
C LYS A 4 22.25 -11.17 -1.42
N ILE A 5 21.51 -10.06 -1.48
CA ILE A 5 20.16 -10.02 -2.08
C ILE A 5 20.18 -10.53 -3.52
N ALA A 6 21.20 -10.18 -4.30
CA ALA A 6 21.37 -10.62 -5.68
C ALA A 6 21.32 -12.15 -5.89
N GLU A 7 21.71 -12.92 -4.86
CA GLU A 7 21.77 -14.37 -4.93
C GLU A 7 20.39 -15.06 -4.74
N VAL A 8 19.41 -14.30 -4.21
CA VAL A 8 18.14 -14.87 -3.73
C VAL A 8 16.93 -14.19 -4.39
N MET A 9 17.05 -12.92 -4.79
CA MET A 9 15.94 -12.14 -5.35
C MET A 9 15.35 -12.76 -6.62
N THR A 10 14.06 -12.61 -6.82
CA THR A 10 13.43 -12.80 -8.12
C THR A 10 13.88 -11.69 -9.06
N GLN A 11 14.62 -12.05 -10.12
CA GLN A 11 15.10 -11.10 -11.12
C GLN A 11 14.01 -10.79 -12.14
N ARG A 12 14.00 -9.53 -12.64
CA ARG A 12 13.05 -9.07 -13.67
C ARG A 12 11.58 -9.37 -13.30
N PRO A 13 11.12 -8.92 -12.14
CA PRO A 13 9.75 -9.16 -11.72
C PRO A 13 8.77 -8.53 -12.72
N ARG A 14 7.60 -9.13 -12.84
CA ARG A 14 6.51 -8.52 -13.59
C ARG A 14 6.18 -7.17 -12.97
N ALA A 15 6.11 -6.13 -13.78
CA ALA A 15 5.80 -4.77 -13.36
C ALA A 15 4.62 -4.23 -14.16
N VAL A 16 3.95 -3.22 -13.61
CA VAL A 16 2.87 -2.49 -14.25
C VAL A 16 3.20 -1.00 -14.35
N THR A 17 2.48 -0.28 -15.20
CA THR A 17 2.59 1.18 -15.29
C THR A 17 1.44 1.85 -14.54
N PRO A 18 1.52 3.16 -14.23
CA PRO A 18 0.42 3.89 -13.62
C PRO A 18 -0.89 3.83 -14.41
N GLN A 19 -0.81 3.67 -15.73
CA GLN A 19 -1.96 3.63 -16.64
C GLN A 19 -2.60 2.24 -16.75
N THR A 20 -1.97 1.20 -16.23
CA THR A 20 -2.52 -0.16 -16.19
C THR A 20 -3.82 -0.16 -15.39
N SER A 21 -4.89 -0.78 -15.91
CA SER A 21 -6.15 -0.90 -15.15
C SER A 21 -5.96 -1.81 -13.93
N VAL A 22 -6.72 -1.56 -12.87
CA VAL A 22 -6.66 -2.38 -11.67
C VAL A 22 -7.08 -3.83 -11.97
N ARG A 23 -8.02 -4.04 -12.90
CA ARG A 23 -8.40 -5.39 -13.35
C ARG A 23 -7.21 -6.12 -13.96
N GLU A 24 -6.47 -5.47 -14.84
CA GLU A 24 -5.29 -6.05 -15.47
C GLU A 24 -4.20 -6.36 -14.44
N ALA A 25 -3.96 -5.45 -13.49
CA ALA A 25 -3.01 -5.68 -12.39
C ALA A 25 -3.42 -6.88 -11.53
N ALA A 26 -4.70 -7.02 -11.20
CA ALA A 26 -5.22 -8.17 -10.45
C ALA A 26 -5.04 -9.49 -11.21
N ARG A 27 -5.26 -9.49 -12.53
CA ARG A 27 -5.03 -10.65 -13.38
C ARG A 27 -3.56 -11.04 -13.43
N LEU A 28 -2.66 -10.07 -13.54
CA LEU A 28 -1.23 -10.33 -13.48
C LEU A 28 -0.77 -10.87 -12.12
N MET A 29 -1.38 -10.42 -11.02
CA MET A 29 -1.11 -10.99 -9.70
C MET A 29 -1.51 -12.46 -9.62
N GLU A 30 -2.65 -12.83 -10.22
CA GLU A 30 -3.11 -14.22 -10.29
C GLU A 30 -2.18 -15.07 -11.16
N GLU A 31 -1.83 -14.60 -12.37
CA GLU A 31 -0.96 -15.29 -13.31
C GLU A 31 0.45 -15.57 -12.75
N GLU A 32 1.01 -14.62 -12.00
CA GLU A 32 2.35 -14.72 -11.42
C GLU A 32 2.35 -15.31 -9.98
N ASP A 33 1.19 -15.65 -9.44
CA ASP A 33 0.99 -16.13 -8.06
C ASP A 33 1.62 -15.17 -7.02
N VAL A 34 1.38 -13.85 -7.19
CA VAL A 34 1.91 -12.82 -6.31
C VAL A 34 0.81 -11.88 -5.79
N GLY A 35 0.95 -11.38 -4.58
CA GLY A 35 0.03 -10.39 -3.99
C GLY A 35 0.45 -8.94 -4.19
N SER A 36 1.50 -8.67 -4.98
CA SER A 36 1.95 -7.29 -5.25
C SER A 36 2.73 -7.19 -6.54
N LEU A 37 2.61 -6.04 -7.22
CA LEU A 37 3.36 -5.70 -8.41
C LEU A 37 4.05 -4.35 -8.24
N PRO A 38 5.33 -4.24 -8.61
CA PRO A 38 5.99 -2.96 -8.71
C PRO A 38 5.37 -2.12 -9.83
N VAL A 39 5.26 -0.83 -9.57
CA VAL A 39 4.80 0.17 -10.55
C VAL A 39 6.01 0.93 -11.05
N VAL A 40 6.18 0.97 -12.36
CA VAL A 40 7.33 1.60 -13.01
C VAL A 40 6.89 2.64 -14.04
N ASP A 41 7.77 3.61 -14.29
CA ASP A 41 7.63 4.56 -15.39
C ASP A 41 8.12 3.96 -16.74
N GLU A 42 8.08 4.75 -17.81
CA GLU A 42 8.54 4.36 -19.15
C GLU A 42 10.04 3.98 -19.20
N GLY A 43 10.83 4.47 -18.23
CA GLY A 43 12.26 4.16 -18.07
C GLY A 43 12.52 2.95 -17.18
N ALA A 44 11.50 2.18 -16.83
CA ALA A 44 11.57 1.07 -15.85
C ALA A 44 12.04 1.50 -14.45
N ARG A 45 11.86 2.76 -14.08
CA ARG A 45 12.15 3.26 -12.74
C ARG A 45 10.99 2.96 -11.82
N LEU A 46 11.29 2.46 -10.64
CA LEU A 46 10.31 2.20 -9.60
C LEU A 46 9.68 3.52 -9.13
N ILE A 47 8.37 3.62 -9.23
CA ILE A 47 7.58 4.79 -8.79
C ILE A 47 6.48 4.43 -7.79
N GLY A 48 6.28 3.15 -7.51
CA GLY A 48 5.28 2.70 -6.57
C GLY A 48 5.19 1.19 -6.46
N ILE A 49 4.25 0.73 -5.65
CA ILE A 49 3.84 -0.67 -5.54
C ILE A 49 2.33 -0.74 -5.39
N VAL A 50 1.69 -1.69 -6.05
CA VAL A 50 0.27 -2.01 -5.89
C VAL A 50 0.12 -3.41 -5.33
N THR A 51 -0.78 -3.58 -4.37
CA THR A 51 -1.03 -4.85 -3.67
C THR A 51 -2.48 -5.31 -3.85
N ASP A 52 -2.74 -6.59 -3.63
CA ASP A 52 -4.07 -7.19 -3.53
C ASP A 52 -4.94 -6.48 -2.48
N ARG A 53 -4.33 -6.05 -1.36
CA ARG A 53 -4.99 -5.24 -0.33
C ARG A 53 -5.42 -3.87 -0.87
N ASP A 54 -4.60 -3.20 -1.67
CA ASP A 54 -4.97 -1.92 -2.29
C ASP A 54 -6.18 -2.11 -3.21
N VAL A 55 -6.18 -3.17 -4.01
CA VAL A 55 -7.32 -3.53 -4.87
C VAL A 55 -8.58 -3.77 -4.04
N ALA A 56 -8.51 -4.60 -3.01
CA ALA A 56 -9.65 -4.93 -2.17
C ALA A 56 -10.21 -3.70 -1.42
N VAL A 57 -9.35 -2.91 -0.79
CA VAL A 57 -9.77 -1.81 0.09
C VAL A 57 -10.08 -0.53 -0.68
N ARG A 58 -9.26 -0.19 -1.67
CA ARG A 58 -9.36 1.11 -2.36
C ARG A 58 -10.23 1.08 -3.60
N VAL A 59 -10.45 -0.10 -4.20
CA VAL A 59 -11.30 -0.26 -5.38
C VAL A 59 -12.60 -0.94 -5.01
N VAL A 60 -12.55 -2.20 -4.58
CA VAL A 60 -13.76 -2.97 -4.25
C VAL A 60 -14.52 -2.35 -3.08
N GLY A 61 -13.82 -2.04 -1.97
CA GLY A 61 -14.42 -1.43 -0.78
C GLY A 61 -15.03 -0.05 -1.00
N ARG A 62 -14.64 0.64 -2.07
CA ARG A 62 -15.20 1.95 -2.48
C ARG A 62 -16.19 1.86 -3.64
N GLY A 63 -16.47 0.65 -4.14
CA GLY A 63 -17.38 0.43 -5.26
C GLY A 63 -16.89 1.03 -6.59
N LEU A 64 -15.55 1.17 -6.77
CA LEU A 64 -14.98 1.69 -7.99
C LEU A 64 -14.95 0.62 -9.09
N ASP A 65 -15.06 1.06 -10.33
CA ASP A 65 -14.98 0.21 -11.51
C ASP A 65 -13.50 -0.17 -11.77
N SER A 66 -13.17 -1.45 -11.67
CA SER A 66 -11.80 -1.96 -11.84
C SER A 66 -11.26 -1.82 -13.27
N ASP A 67 -12.12 -1.70 -14.28
CA ASP A 67 -11.69 -1.47 -15.66
C ASP A 67 -11.32 -0.01 -15.92
N LYS A 68 -11.94 0.92 -15.19
CA LYS A 68 -11.73 2.37 -15.34
C LYS A 68 -10.75 2.94 -14.34
N THR A 69 -10.57 2.29 -13.19
CA THR A 69 -9.60 2.70 -12.18
C THR A 69 -8.21 2.24 -12.60
N VAL A 70 -7.26 3.14 -12.59
CA VAL A 70 -5.87 2.83 -12.94
C VAL A 70 -5.00 2.63 -11.70
N VAL A 71 -3.93 1.85 -11.86
CA VAL A 71 -2.98 1.54 -10.80
C VAL A 71 -2.41 2.80 -10.14
N GLY A 72 -2.16 3.86 -10.93
CA GLY A 72 -1.64 5.13 -10.44
C GLY A 72 -2.49 5.83 -9.38
N ASP A 73 -3.81 5.54 -9.35
CA ASP A 73 -4.75 6.12 -8.39
C ASP A 73 -4.77 5.39 -7.05
N VAL A 74 -4.30 4.13 -7.03
CA VAL A 74 -4.42 3.26 -5.86
C VAL A 74 -3.10 2.73 -5.31
N ALA A 75 -2.02 2.78 -6.10
CA ALA A 75 -0.69 2.34 -5.68
C ALA A 75 -0.10 3.22 -4.58
N SER A 76 0.71 2.62 -3.72
CA SER A 76 1.53 3.33 -2.75
C SER A 76 2.80 3.84 -3.41
N ARG A 77 3.14 5.13 -3.20
CA ARG A 77 4.30 5.78 -3.82
C ARG A 77 5.53 5.82 -2.91
N ASP A 78 5.32 5.86 -1.59
CA ASP A 78 6.40 5.84 -0.60
C ASP A 78 6.89 4.39 -0.42
N VAL A 79 7.77 3.96 -1.32
CA VAL A 79 8.29 2.59 -1.34
C VAL A 79 9.75 2.59 -0.97
N VAL A 80 10.09 1.87 0.09
CA VAL A 80 11.49 1.60 0.44
C VAL A 80 12.01 0.50 -0.48
N ALA A 81 13.12 0.77 -1.14
CA ALA A 81 13.81 -0.17 -2.02
C ALA A 81 15.23 -0.45 -1.51
N LEU A 82 15.78 -1.60 -1.88
CA LEU A 82 17.16 -1.99 -1.59
C LEU A 82 17.94 -2.20 -2.88
N THR A 83 19.24 -2.41 -2.76
CA THR A 83 20.12 -2.73 -3.90
C THR A 83 20.56 -4.19 -3.84
N PRO A 84 20.99 -4.78 -4.98
CA PRO A 84 21.47 -6.16 -5.03
C PRO A 84 22.62 -6.47 -4.08
N ASP A 85 23.44 -5.46 -3.73
CA ASP A 85 24.62 -5.60 -2.89
C ASP A 85 24.35 -5.62 -1.39
N HIS A 86 23.12 -5.28 -0.96
CA HIS A 86 22.73 -5.42 0.45
C HIS A 86 22.69 -6.88 0.88
N GLU A 87 22.81 -7.10 2.19
CA GLU A 87 22.70 -8.42 2.81
C GLU A 87 21.23 -8.78 3.09
N LEU A 88 20.93 -10.08 3.13
CA LEU A 88 19.59 -10.55 3.48
C LEU A 88 19.10 -10.07 4.86
N ASP A 89 20.04 -9.96 5.81
CA ASP A 89 19.74 -9.48 7.16
C ASP A 89 19.28 -8.00 7.16
N ASP A 90 19.77 -7.19 6.24
CA ASP A 90 19.32 -5.80 6.09
C ASP A 90 17.92 -5.75 5.48
N ALA A 91 17.62 -6.64 4.51
CA ALA A 91 16.29 -6.75 3.96
C ALA A 91 15.26 -7.16 5.03
N LEU A 92 15.61 -8.09 5.91
CA LEU A 92 14.74 -8.49 7.03
C LEU A 92 14.45 -7.31 7.99
N LYS A 93 15.46 -6.52 8.33
CA LYS A 93 15.29 -5.32 9.16
C LYS A 93 14.35 -4.29 8.50
N VAL A 94 14.52 -4.08 7.18
CA VAL A 94 13.64 -3.19 6.41
C VAL A 94 12.22 -3.73 6.37
N MET A 95 12.01 -5.01 6.06
CA MET A 95 10.69 -5.64 6.05
C MET A 95 9.98 -5.51 7.41
N ALA A 96 10.70 -5.72 8.52
CA ALA A 96 10.17 -5.57 9.88
C ALA A 96 9.80 -4.10 10.20
N ARG A 97 10.68 -3.15 9.87
CA ARG A 97 10.47 -1.73 10.13
C ARG A 97 9.32 -1.16 9.33
N GLU A 98 9.27 -1.47 8.03
CA GLU A 98 8.26 -0.96 7.10
C GLU A 98 6.98 -1.81 7.10
N GLN A 99 6.96 -2.92 7.84
CA GLN A 99 5.81 -3.83 7.95
C GLN A 99 5.38 -4.41 6.59
N VAL A 100 6.34 -4.75 5.75
CA VAL A 100 6.13 -5.29 4.41
C VAL A 100 6.76 -6.68 4.28
N ARG A 101 6.17 -7.52 3.44
CA ARG A 101 6.66 -8.88 3.17
C ARG A 101 7.47 -8.99 1.88
N ARG A 102 7.57 -7.91 1.14
CA ARG A 102 8.32 -7.82 -0.12
C ARG A 102 8.99 -6.46 -0.23
N VAL A 103 10.18 -6.43 -0.81
CA VAL A 103 10.95 -5.22 -1.03
C VAL A 103 11.44 -5.21 -2.48
N PRO A 104 11.17 -4.15 -3.24
CA PRO A 104 11.74 -3.98 -4.58
C PRO A 104 13.25 -3.77 -4.50
N ILE A 105 13.95 -4.30 -5.50
CA ILE A 105 15.39 -4.18 -5.64
C ILE A 105 15.69 -3.33 -6.85
N VAL A 106 16.43 -2.25 -6.62
CA VAL A 106 16.73 -1.24 -7.63
C VAL A 106 18.23 -1.02 -7.77
N VAL A 107 18.64 -0.52 -8.92
CA VAL A 107 20.01 -0.04 -9.18
C VAL A 107 19.99 1.47 -9.44
N ARG A 108 21.05 2.01 -10.04
CA ARG A 108 21.19 3.43 -10.34
C ARG A 108 19.89 4.02 -10.93
N GLU A 109 19.57 5.26 -10.55
CA GLU A 109 18.40 5.99 -11.01
C GLU A 109 17.06 5.31 -10.71
N ASN A 110 17.02 4.50 -9.63
CA ASN A 110 15.83 3.78 -9.19
C ASN A 110 15.31 2.73 -10.19
N GLN A 111 16.15 2.24 -11.11
CA GLN A 111 15.78 1.19 -12.05
C GLN A 111 15.47 -0.11 -11.34
N LEU A 112 14.28 -0.66 -11.58
CA LEU A 112 13.84 -1.92 -11.00
C LEU A 112 14.59 -3.09 -11.66
N VAL A 113 15.25 -3.92 -10.83
CA VAL A 113 15.97 -5.12 -11.30
C VAL A 113 15.52 -6.40 -10.62
N GLY A 114 14.83 -6.30 -9.50
CA GLY A 114 14.40 -7.48 -8.74
C GLY A 114 13.28 -7.20 -7.75
N MET A 115 12.78 -8.26 -7.17
CA MET A 115 11.88 -8.28 -6.01
C MET A 115 12.39 -9.33 -5.03
N LEU A 116 12.43 -8.99 -3.77
CA LEU A 116 12.76 -9.92 -2.71
C LEU A 116 11.55 -10.12 -1.81
N ALA A 117 11.10 -11.37 -1.70
CA ALA A 117 10.02 -11.74 -0.78
C ALA A 117 10.60 -12.39 0.49
N GLN A 118 9.86 -12.28 1.59
CA GLN A 118 10.21 -12.97 2.83
C GLN A 118 10.35 -14.50 2.65
N ALA A 119 9.53 -15.09 1.77
CA ALA A 119 9.62 -16.52 1.45
C ALA A 119 10.96 -16.87 0.79
N ASP A 120 11.51 -16.02 -0.06
CA ASP A 120 12.80 -16.23 -0.70
C ASP A 120 13.93 -16.32 0.34
N ILE A 121 13.85 -15.45 1.36
CA ILE A 121 14.83 -15.44 2.47
C ILE A 121 14.73 -16.70 3.32
N ALA A 122 13.52 -17.19 3.58
CA ALA A 122 13.33 -18.44 4.30
C ALA A 122 13.91 -19.64 3.53
N HIS A 123 13.66 -19.72 2.22
CA HIS A 123 14.22 -20.76 1.36
C HIS A 123 15.76 -20.72 1.27
N ALA A 124 16.35 -19.54 1.44
CA ALA A 124 17.82 -19.39 1.48
C ALA A 124 18.48 -19.86 2.80
N GLY A 125 17.74 -20.56 3.67
CA GLY A 125 18.24 -21.12 4.93
C GLY A 125 18.26 -20.13 6.10
N LYS A 126 17.56 -19.04 6.01
CA LYS A 126 17.36 -18.05 7.08
C LYS A 126 16.00 -18.21 7.78
N GLU A 127 15.48 -19.44 7.86
CA GLU A 127 14.15 -19.76 8.39
C GLU A 127 13.88 -19.20 9.78
N LYS A 128 14.85 -19.32 10.69
CA LYS A 128 14.70 -18.82 12.06
C LYS A 128 14.55 -17.29 12.10
N THR A 129 15.40 -16.59 11.35
CA THR A 129 15.37 -15.12 11.28
C THR A 129 14.14 -14.63 10.51
N ALA A 130 13.75 -15.35 9.46
CA ALA A 130 12.50 -15.07 8.74
C ALA A 130 11.26 -15.23 9.64
N GLY A 131 11.25 -16.27 10.51
CA GLY A 131 10.18 -16.48 11.49
C GLY A 131 10.04 -15.32 12.49
N GLU A 132 11.15 -14.81 13.02
CA GLU A 132 11.17 -13.66 13.93
C GLU A 132 10.61 -12.38 13.24
N VAL A 133 10.91 -12.19 11.96
CA VAL A 133 10.39 -11.06 11.17
C VAL A 133 8.90 -11.21 10.88
N VAL A 134 8.40 -12.43 10.56
CA VAL A 134 6.95 -12.69 10.42
C VAL A 134 6.23 -12.29 11.68
N GLU A 135 6.77 -12.68 12.84
CA GLU A 135 6.19 -12.35 14.13
C GLU A 135 6.18 -10.83 14.37
N ALA A 136 7.27 -10.15 14.05
CA ALA A 136 7.37 -8.69 14.16
C ALA A 136 6.37 -7.95 13.24
N ILE A 137 6.23 -8.38 11.98
CA ILE A 137 5.26 -7.82 11.03
C ILE A 137 3.82 -8.09 11.47
N SER A 138 3.56 -9.25 12.08
CA SER A 138 2.20 -9.66 12.48
C SER A 138 1.71 -9.04 13.78
N ARG A 139 2.63 -8.62 14.66
CA ARG A 139 2.31 -8.02 15.96
C ARG A 139 1.94 -6.54 15.92
N ALA A 140 2.32 -5.83 14.86
CA ALA A 140 2.07 -4.40 14.81
C ALA A 140 0.64 -4.07 14.37
N PRO A 141 -0.04 -3.15 15.05
CA PRO A 141 -1.33 -2.65 14.61
C PRO A 141 -1.15 -1.69 13.42
N GLY A 142 -1.55 -2.12 12.25
CA GLY A 142 -1.70 -1.28 11.08
C GLY A 142 -0.56 -1.44 10.05
N GLY A 143 -0.92 -1.98 8.89
CA GLY A 143 -0.13 -1.86 7.67
C GLY A 143 0.09 -0.38 7.30
N PRO A 144 0.87 -0.08 6.23
CA PRO A 144 1.28 1.28 5.89
C PRO A 144 0.10 2.24 5.97
N ARG A 145 0.25 3.29 6.80
CA ARG A 145 -0.73 4.38 6.85
C ARG A 145 -0.69 5.07 5.49
N VAL A 146 -1.70 4.77 4.69
CA VAL A 146 -1.92 5.51 3.47
C VAL A 146 -2.27 6.94 3.89
N ALA A 147 -1.42 7.89 3.55
CA ALA A 147 -1.83 9.29 3.50
C ALA A 147 -2.98 9.36 2.48
N GLY A 148 -4.20 9.49 2.96
CA GLY A 148 -5.34 9.77 2.11
C GLY A 148 -5.09 11.08 1.36
N PRO A 149 -5.68 11.28 0.16
CA PRO A 149 -5.70 12.60 -0.46
C PRO A 149 -6.29 13.57 0.57
N GLY A 150 -5.58 14.69 0.81
CA GLY A 150 -5.86 15.63 1.88
C GLY A 150 -7.36 15.95 1.99
N ASP A 151 -7.89 15.64 3.15
CA ASP A 151 -9.21 16.11 3.56
C ASP A 151 -9.07 17.63 3.76
N GLY A 152 -9.54 18.36 2.75
CA GLY A 152 -9.64 19.80 2.82
C GLY A 152 -10.61 20.16 3.93
N GLY A 153 -10.06 20.45 5.10
CA GLY A 153 -10.80 20.94 6.24
C GLY A 153 -11.59 22.17 5.86
N SER A 154 -12.90 22.05 5.90
CA SER A 154 -13.80 23.21 5.96
C SER A 154 -13.87 23.62 7.44
N PRO A 155 -13.44 24.81 7.80
CA PRO A 155 -13.72 25.37 9.10
C PRO A 155 -15.09 26.03 9.06
N ASP A 156 -16.11 25.35 9.49
CA ASP A 156 -17.37 26.00 9.88
C ASP A 156 -17.71 25.58 11.31
N ASP A 157 -17.05 26.24 12.25
CA ASP A 157 -17.43 26.33 13.63
C ASP A 157 -18.36 27.56 13.81
N GLY A 158 -19.62 27.38 13.46
CA GLY A 158 -20.69 28.30 13.84
C GLY A 158 -21.18 27.98 15.27
N PRO A 159 -21.43 29.00 16.12
CA PRO A 159 -21.72 28.80 17.53
C PRO A 159 -23.08 28.12 17.76
N ARG A 160 -23.08 27.12 18.63
CA ARG A 160 -24.28 26.47 19.19
C ARG A 160 -25.16 27.52 19.85
N ARG A 161 -26.35 27.71 19.35
CA ARG A 161 -27.40 28.45 20.04
C ARG A 161 -28.04 27.55 21.08
N GLU A 162 -27.92 27.97 22.33
CA GLU A 162 -28.64 27.46 23.49
C GLU A 162 -30.15 27.59 23.24
N SER A 163 -30.85 26.50 23.43
CA SER A 163 -32.32 26.45 23.53
C SER A 163 -32.72 26.81 24.94
N THR A 164 -33.37 27.95 25.13
CA THR A 164 -34.18 28.25 26.31
C THR A 164 -35.61 27.83 26.05
N PRO A 165 -36.26 27.23 27.05
CA PRO A 165 -37.70 26.92 26.97
C PRO A 165 -38.48 28.08 27.58
N ASP A 166 -39.63 28.36 27.05
CA ASP A 166 -40.85 28.86 27.67
C ASP A 166 -41.54 29.87 26.77
N GLU A 167 -42.71 29.67 26.43
CA GLU A 167 -43.98 30.24 26.90
C GLU A 167 -45.15 29.71 26.11
N GLN A 168 -45.99 29.11 26.84
CA GLN A 168 -47.37 28.75 26.50
C GLN A 168 -48.24 30.00 26.39
N GLU A 169 -49.38 29.83 25.68
CA GLU A 169 -50.66 30.55 25.80
C GLU A 169 -50.83 31.77 24.90
N ARG A 170 -51.76 31.60 24.06
CA ARG A 170 -53.09 32.28 23.99
C ARG A 170 -53.67 32.30 22.58
N THR A 171 -54.69 31.54 22.47
CA THR A 171 -56.08 31.97 22.32
C THR A 171 -56.57 32.46 20.95
N THR A 172 -57.40 31.59 20.38
CA THR A 172 -58.75 31.82 19.82
C THR A 172 -59.12 33.04 18.95
N ARG A 173 -59.88 32.68 17.92
CA ARG A 173 -60.87 33.48 17.16
C ARG A 173 -60.31 34.35 16.03
N ASP A 174 -60.85 34.41 14.89
CA ASP A 174 -62.24 34.43 14.41
C ASP A 174 -62.27 34.40 12.89
N ARG A 175 -63.27 33.75 12.33
CA ARG A 175 -64.02 34.00 11.12
C ARG A 175 -63.41 34.75 9.91
N ALA A 176 -63.40 34.12 8.76
CA ALA A 176 -64.37 34.32 7.64
C ALA A 176 -64.00 33.32 6.52
#